data_b0efc97e891b105cfd5677fbb46a7179
#
_entry.id   b0efc97e891b105cfd5677fbb46a7179
#
_cell.length_a   1.000
_cell.length_b   1.000
_cell.length_c   1.000
_cell.angle_alpha   90.00
_cell.angle_beta   90.00
_cell.angle_gamma   90.00
#
_symmetry.space_group_name_H-M   'P 1'
#
loop_
_entity.id
_entity.type
_entity.pdbx_description
1 polymer ?
#
loop_
_entity_poly.entity_id
_entity_poly.type
_entity_poly.pdbx_seq_one_letter_code
_entity_poly.pdbx_strand_id
1 'polypeptide(L)'
;MGQFGLTAYGSYLPFQAISRQAIFDQIGWIQGGLKAYAKGKRSYADWDEDAVTLAVAAARQLLNTTEDAQVQNLSFASTTAPFLDRSNAGIVAAALDLADRTHCHDSSGSQRAALAPLVAACHNQSDGLLIAAGEKKPVQPANVMEMLAGDAGAAVLTGSENVIAELLGAQSVRSDFVDHYRTAESGT
;
A
#
# COMPACT_ATOMS: atom_id res chain seq x y z
N MET A 1 -12.39 -22.95 -17.32
CA MET A 1 -12.09 -22.25 -16.07
C MET A 1 -12.60 -20.84 -16.25
N GLY A 2 -13.38 -20.31 -15.31
CA GLY A 2 -13.81 -18.91 -15.34
C GLY A 2 -12.61 -17.99 -15.17
N GLN A 3 -12.70 -16.75 -15.67
CA GLN A 3 -11.72 -15.70 -15.39
C GLN A 3 -11.71 -15.41 -13.89
N PHE A 4 -10.53 -15.28 -13.29
CA PHE A 4 -10.36 -14.86 -11.91
C PHE A 4 -9.25 -13.80 -11.83
N GLY A 5 -9.47 -12.75 -11.07
CA GLY A 5 -8.49 -11.68 -10.96
C GLY A 5 -8.96 -10.48 -10.14
N LEU A 6 -8.53 -9.31 -10.53
CA LEU A 6 -9.00 -8.06 -9.95
C LEU A 6 -10.37 -7.68 -10.52
N THR A 7 -11.29 -7.30 -9.64
CA THR A 7 -12.64 -6.84 -10.00
C THR A 7 -12.83 -5.35 -9.76
N ALA A 8 -12.10 -4.79 -8.79
CA ALA A 8 -12.14 -3.37 -8.48
C ALA A 8 -10.79 -2.88 -7.91
N TYR A 9 -10.57 -1.59 -8.00
CA TYR A 9 -9.42 -0.92 -7.37
C TYR A 9 -9.81 0.45 -6.83
N GLY A 10 -9.03 0.93 -5.87
CA GLY A 10 -9.11 2.27 -5.31
C GLY A 10 -7.74 2.81 -4.97
N SER A 11 -7.63 4.12 -4.88
CA SER A 11 -6.38 4.78 -4.53
C SER A 11 -6.63 6.03 -3.69
N TYR A 12 -5.65 6.38 -2.87
CA TYR A 12 -5.68 7.62 -2.12
C TYR A 12 -4.31 8.27 -2.14
N LEU A 13 -4.26 9.54 -2.48
CA LEU A 13 -3.09 10.38 -2.32
C LEU A 13 -3.41 11.45 -1.28
N PRO A 14 -2.54 11.63 -0.27
CA PRO A 14 -2.67 12.72 0.69
C PRO A 14 -2.83 14.07 0.00
N PHE A 15 -3.58 14.96 0.62
CA PHE A 15 -3.81 16.31 0.08
C PHE A 15 -2.51 17.13 0.02
N GLN A 16 -1.62 16.90 0.98
CA GLN A 16 -0.35 17.61 1.07
C GLN A 16 0.63 17.12 0.01
N ALA A 17 1.27 18.07 -0.67
CA ALA A 17 2.29 17.74 -1.66
C ALA A 17 3.35 18.86 -1.75
N ILE A 18 4.61 18.47 -1.87
CA ILE A 18 5.75 19.39 -2.07
C ILE A 18 6.38 19.16 -3.44
N SER A 19 6.81 20.25 -4.08
CA SER A 19 7.58 20.15 -5.32
C SER A 19 8.93 19.48 -5.07
N ARG A 20 9.29 18.46 -5.87
CA ARG A 20 10.63 17.86 -5.80
C ARG A 20 11.74 18.86 -6.15
N GLN A 21 11.44 19.86 -6.97
CA GLN A 21 12.38 20.96 -7.23
C GLN A 21 12.68 21.76 -5.94
N ALA A 22 11.65 22.06 -5.14
CA ALA A 22 11.84 22.78 -3.88
C ALA A 22 12.68 21.97 -2.87
N ILE A 23 12.52 20.64 -2.84
CA ILE A 23 13.38 19.77 -2.04
C ILE A 23 14.81 19.84 -2.57
N PHE A 24 15.01 19.71 -3.89
CA PHE A 24 16.33 19.74 -4.50
C PHE A 24 17.05 21.08 -4.26
N ASP A 25 16.35 22.19 -4.29
CA ASP A 25 16.93 23.53 -4.04
C ASP A 25 17.55 23.62 -2.63
N GLN A 26 17.06 22.82 -1.68
CA GLN A 26 17.59 22.76 -0.31
C GLN A 26 18.74 21.77 -0.13
N ILE A 27 18.71 20.62 -0.83
CA ILE A 27 19.67 19.52 -0.61
C ILE A 27 20.63 19.30 -1.77
N GLY A 28 20.40 19.92 -2.92
CA GLY A 28 21.18 19.70 -4.15
C GLY A 28 22.66 20.08 -4.02
N TRP A 29 23.03 20.97 -3.09
CA TRP A 29 24.42 21.31 -2.82
C TRP A 29 25.19 20.16 -2.15
N ILE A 30 24.50 19.25 -1.42
CA ILE A 30 25.09 18.02 -0.84
C ILE A 30 25.03 16.90 -1.86
N GLN A 31 23.93 16.81 -2.62
CA GLN A 31 23.61 15.69 -3.49
C GLN A 31 23.20 16.16 -4.91
N GLY A 32 24.13 16.73 -5.65
CA GLY A 32 23.87 17.27 -6.98
C GLY A 32 23.32 16.25 -8.00
N GLY A 33 23.61 14.95 -7.81
CA GLY A 33 23.09 13.87 -8.64
C GLY A 33 21.56 13.71 -8.61
N LEU A 34 20.89 14.23 -7.57
CA LEU A 34 19.42 14.18 -7.44
C LEU A 34 18.68 15.14 -8.40
N LYS A 35 19.39 16.00 -9.14
CA LYS A 35 18.78 16.91 -10.11
C LYS A 35 17.88 16.21 -11.12
N ALA A 36 18.24 14.99 -11.53
CA ALA A 36 17.43 14.19 -12.46
C ALA A 36 16.04 13.85 -11.92
N TYR A 37 15.89 13.76 -10.60
CA TYR A 37 14.65 13.45 -9.88
C TYR A 37 13.84 14.68 -9.45
N ALA A 38 14.35 15.91 -9.68
CA ALA A 38 13.73 17.16 -9.28
C ALA A 38 12.50 17.54 -10.14
N LYS A 39 11.70 16.55 -10.55
CA LYS A 39 10.50 16.72 -11.37
C LYS A 39 9.25 16.25 -10.62
N GLY A 40 8.14 16.95 -10.86
CA GLY A 40 6.85 16.62 -10.26
C GLY A 40 6.77 16.94 -8.76
N LYS A 41 5.80 16.31 -8.09
CA LYS A 41 5.54 16.53 -6.67
C LYS A 41 5.71 15.22 -5.90
N ARG A 42 6.01 15.33 -4.62
CA ARG A 42 5.94 14.27 -3.63
C ARG A 42 4.69 14.50 -2.78
N SER A 43 3.83 13.48 -2.66
CA SER A 43 2.77 13.46 -1.66
C SER A 43 3.35 13.13 -0.29
N TYR A 44 2.81 13.71 0.76
CA TYR A 44 3.14 13.33 2.13
C TYR A 44 1.89 13.37 3.00
N ALA A 45 1.79 12.38 3.88
CA ALA A 45 0.69 12.22 4.80
C ALA A 45 0.72 13.34 5.85
N ASP A 46 -0.46 13.83 6.21
CA ASP A 46 -0.60 14.83 7.26
C ASP A 46 -0.24 14.23 8.63
N TRP A 47 -0.23 15.08 9.66
CA TRP A 47 0.15 14.67 11.03
C TRP A 47 -0.79 13.60 11.60
N ASP A 48 -2.05 13.59 11.20
CA ASP A 48 -3.11 12.67 11.63
C ASP A 48 -3.31 11.48 10.66
N GLU A 49 -2.54 11.41 9.58
CA GLU A 49 -2.56 10.30 8.64
C GLU A 49 -1.42 9.31 8.93
N ASP A 50 -1.70 8.04 8.82
CA ASP A 50 -0.76 6.92 8.89
C ASP A 50 -1.07 5.86 7.82
N ALA A 51 -0.30 4.77 7.79
CA ALA A 51 -0.50 3.72 6.81
C ALA A 51 -1.91 3.08 6.88
N VAL A 52 -2.52 3.03 8.06
CA VAL A 52 -3.89 2.50 8.25
C VAL A 52 -4.92 3.46 7.66
N THR A 53 -4.83 4.74 7.97
CA THR A 53 -5.77 5.75 7.47
C THR A 53 -5.69 5.91 5.96
N LEU A 54 -4.48 5.86 5.37
CA LEU A 54 -4.27 5.86 3.91
C LEU A 54 -4.91 4.63 3.25
N ALA A 55 -4.74 3.44 3.85
CA ALA A 55 -5.35 2.20 3.36
C ALA A 55 -6.88 2.25 3.42
N VAL A 56 -7.45 2.76 4.54
CA VAL A 56 -8.90 2.95 4.72
C VAL A 56 -9.46 3.91 3.66
N ALA A 57 -8.79 5.02 3.40
CA ALA A 57 -9.24 5.99 2.40
C ALA A 57 -9.30 5.38 0.99
N ALA A 58 -8.27 4.63 0.60
CA ALA A 58 -8.23 3.93 -0.69
C ALA A 58 -9.30 2.83 -0.80
N ALA A 59 -9.45 2.01 0.25
CA ALA A 59 -10.45 0.95 0.29
C ALA A 59 -11.89 1.51 0.29
N ARG A 60 -12.13 2.61 1.01
CA ARG A 60 -13.42 3.30 1.00
C ARG A 60 -13.77 3.83 -0.39
N GLN A 61 -12.81 4.38 -1.13
CA GLN A 61 -13.03 4.79 -2.51
C GLN A 61 -13.43 3.59 -3.38
N LEU A 62 -12.73 2.46 -3.26
CA LEU A 62 -13.06 1.23 -3.98
C LEU A 62 -14.49 0.77 -3.66
N LEU A 63 -14.83 0.64 -2.37
CA LEU A 63 -16.15 0.14 -1.94
C LEU A 63 -17.29 1.08 -2.36
N ASN A 64 -17.07 2.39 -2.36
CA ASN A 64 -18.07 3.38 -2.80
C ASN A 64 -18.33 3.33 -4.33
N THR A 65 -17.40 2.80 -5.11
CA THR A 65 -17.53 2.69 -6.57
C THR A 65 -17.91 1.28 -7.03
N THR A 66 -18.03 0.32 -6.11
CA THR A 66 -18.35 -1.07 -6.41
C THR A 66 -19.66 -1.45 -5.74
N GLU A 67 -20.73 -1.55 -6.52
CA GLU A 67 -22.03 -1.99 -6.02
C GLU A 67 -21.91 -3.45 -5.50
N ASP A 68 -22.52 -3.72 -4.34
CA ASP A 68 -22.62 -5.04 -3.72
C ASP A 68 -21.27 -5.75 -3.48
N ALA A 69 -20.17 -5.02 -3.26
CA ALA A 69 -18.87 -5.59 -2.96
C ALA A 69 -18.93 -6.53 -1.76
N GLN A 70 -18.71 -7.82 -1.99
CA GLN A 70 -18.68 -8.84 -0.94
C GLN A 70 -17.24 -9.04 -0.46
N VAL A 71 -16.93 -8.51 0.72
CA VAL A 71 -15.60 -8.69 1.35
C VAL A 71 -15.68 -9.82 2.37
N GLN A 72 -15.01 -10.94 2.06
CA GLN A 72 -14.91 -12.11 2.94
C GLN A 72 -13.59 -12.10 3.71
N ASN A 73 -12.54 -11.61 3.08
CA ASN A 73 -11.20 -11.56 3.64
C ASN A 73 -10.62 -10.15 3.45
N LEU A 74 -9.87 -9.66 4.44
CA LEU A 74 -9.12 -8.41 4.38
C LEU A 74 -7.66 -8.66 4.67
N SER A 75 -6.79 -8.23 3.77
CA SER A 75 -5.35 -8.13 3.99
C SER A 75 -4.94 -6.66 4.08
N PHE A 76 -4.47 -6.23 5.24
CA PHE A 76 -3.77 -4.94 5.34
C PHE A 76 -2.31 -5.13 4.98
N ALA A 77 -1.79 -4.35 4.04
CA ALA A 77 -0.43 -4.49 3.54
C ALA A 77 0.37 -3.20 3.73
N SER A 78 1.46 -3.28 4.49
CA SER A 78 2.33 -2.12 4.74
C SER A 78 3.72 -2.53 5.23
N THR A 79 4.73 -1.72 4.93
CA THR A 79 6.04 -1.77 5.60
C THR A 79 6.17 -0.73 6.71
N THR A 80 5.14 0.11 6.91
CA THR A 80 5.09 1.21 7.89
C THR A 80 3.84 1.14 8.76
N ALA A 81 3.38 -0.10 9.06
CA ALA A 81 2.26 -0.34 9.94
C ALA A 81 2.47 0.32 11.31
N PRO A 82 1.48 1.07 11.84
CA PRO A 82 1.66 1.79 13.10
C PRO A 82 1.70 0.88 14.34
N PHE A 83 1.08 -0.30 14.28
CA PHE A 83 1.03 -1.23 15.40
C PHE A 83 1.79 -2.52 15.10
N LEU A 84 2.63 -2.95 16.04
CA LEU A 84 3.43 -4.17 15.94
C LEU A 84 2.74 -5.39 16.59
N ASP A 85 1.93 -5.17 17.60
CA ASP A 85 1.28 -6.18 18.44
C ASP A 85 -0.25 -6.06 18.48
N ARG A 86 -0.82 -5.23 17.61
CA ARG A 86 -2.25 -5.08 17.40
C ARG A 86 -2.57 -5.26 15.92
N SER A 87 -3.65 -5.97 15.59
CA SER A 87 -4.08 -6.13 14.20
C SER A 87 -4.44 -4.79 13.55
N ASN A 88 -3.63 -4.36 12.59
CA ASN A 88 -3.92 -3.19 11.77
C ASN A 88 -5.09 -3.48 10.82
N ALA A 89 -5.14 -4.70 10.26
CA ALA A 89 -6.26 -5.13 9.42
C ALA A 89 -7.60 -5.09 10.17
N GLY A 90 -7.62 -5.45 11.45
CA GLY A 90 -8.83 -5.33 12.28
C GLY A 90 -9.30 -3.88 12.43
N ILE A 91 -8.38 -2.92 12.52
CA ILE A 91 -8.72 -1.49 12.57
C ILE A 91 -9.29 -1.03 11.21
N VAL A 92 -8.67 -1.47 10.10
CA VAL A 92 -9.17 -1.17 8.74
C VAL A 92 -10.58 -1.74 8.56
N ALA A 93 -10.82 -2.99 8.97
CA ALA A 93 -12.14 -3.62 8.88
C ALA A 93 -13.21 -2.86 9.64
N ALA A 94 -12.90 -2.46 10.88
CA ALA A 94 -13.81 -1.66 11.71
C ALA A 94 -14.08 -0.26 11.10
N ALA A 95 -13.06 0.40 10.54
CA ALA A 95 -13.21 1.70 9.92
C ALA A 95 -14.01 1.67 8.60
N LEU A 96 -14.05 0.52 7.94
CA LEU A 96 -14.82 0.26 6.72
C LEU A 96 -16.21 -0.34 6.99
N ASP A 97 -16.56 -0.57 8.25
CA ASP A 97 -17.80 -1.22 8.67
C ASP A 97 -18.02 -2.60 7.99
N LEU A 98 -16.93 -3.38 7.87
CA LEU A 98 -17.01 -4.72 7.32
C LEU A 98 -17.68 -5.68 8.31
N ALA A 99 -18.26 -6.76 7.78
CA ALA A 99 -18.95 -7.75 8.60
C ALA A 99 -18.01 -8.37 9.66
N ASP A 100 -18.53 -8.64 10.87
CA ASP A 100 -17.74 -9.21 12.00
C ASP A 100 -17.07 -10.55 11.65
N ARG A 101 -17.61 -11.27 10.67
CA ARG A 101 -17.05 -12.55 10.16
C ARG A 101 -15.91 -12.38 9.16
N THR A 102 -15.56 -11.15 8.76
CA THR A 102 -14.46 -10.90 7.81
C THR A 102 -13.14 -11.36 8.40
N HIS A 103 -12.43 -12.25 7.71
CA HIS A 103 -11.11 -12.71 8.11
C HIS A 103 -10.07 -11.61 7.83
N CYS A 104 -9.42 -11.14 8.90
CA CYS A 104 -8.45 -10.06 8.83
C CYS A 104 -7.03 -10.55 9.09
N HIS A 105 -6.05 -10.15 8.28
CA HIS A 105 -4.64 -10.41 8.54
C HIS A 105 -3.75 -9.26 8.08
N ASP A 106 -2.65 -9.05 8.80
CA ASP A 106 -1.62 -8.10 8.44
C ASP A 106 -0.56 -8.76 7.56
N SER A 107 -0.20 -8.12 6.47
CA SER A 107 0.89 -8.52 5.58
C SER A 107 1.98 -7.45 5.61
N SER A 108 3.18 -7.82 6.04
CA SER A 108 4.28 -6.87 6.25
C SER A 108 5.64 -7.53 5.97
N GLY A 109 6.73 -6.86 6.35
CA GLY A 109 8.09 -7.42 6.30
C GLY A 109 8.81 -7.26 4.97
N SER A 110 8.17 -6.83 3.91
CA SER A 110 8.81 -6.48 2.65
C SER A 110 7.93 -5.56 1.79
N GLN A 111 8.53 -4.90 0.81
CA GLN A 111 7.78 -4.10 -0.18
C GLN A 111 6.83 -4.94 -1.05
N ARG A 112 6.90 -6.27 -0.97
CA ARG A 112 5.99 -7.20 -1.64
C ARG A 112 4.77 -7.57 -0.79
N ALA A 113 4.54 -6.90 0.33
CA ALA A 113 3.46 -7.21 1.28
C ALA A 113 2.07 -7.33 0.61
N ALA A 114 1.74 -6.45 -0.33
CA ALA A 114 0.47 -6.52 -1.06
C ALA A 114 0.43 -7.60 -2.16
N LEU A 115 1.57 -7.90 -2.77
CA LEU A 115 1.64 -8.87 -3.88
C LEU A 115 1.50 -10.32 -3.41
N ALA A 116 1.99 -10.66 -2.23
CA ALA A 116 1.91 -12.03 -1.73
C ALA A 116 0.45 -12.51 -1.54
N PRO A 117 -0.41 -11.79 -0.81
CA PRO A 117 -1.82 -12.17 -0.69
C PRO A 117 -2.56 -12.11 -2.03
N LEU A 118 -2.24 -11.18 -2.93
CA LEU A 118 -2.84 -11.11 -4.26
C LEU A 118 -2.55 -12.36 -5.09
N VAL A 119 -1.28 -12.75 -5.21
CA VAL A 119 -0.87 -13.95 -5.95
C VAL A 119 -1.50 -15.19 -5.34
N ALA A 120 -1.53 -15.31 -4.00
CA ALA A 120 -2.17 -16.43 -3.31
C ALA A 120 -3.67 -16.50 -3.59
N ALA A 121 -4.38 -15.37 -3.56
CA ALA A 121 -5.81 -15.32 -3.88
C ALA A 121 -6.10 -15.73 -5.31
N CYS A 122 -5.30 -15.26 -6.27
CA CYS A 122 -5.45 -15.64 -7.68
C CYS A 122 -5.18 -17.13 -7.91
N HIS A 123 -4.16 -17.70 -7.26
CA HIS A 123 -3.88 -19.14 -7.37
C HIS A 123 -4.98 -20.00 -6.74
N ASN A 124 -5.56 -19.56 -5.62
CA ASN A 124 -6.60 -20.29 -4.89
C ASN A 124 -8.02 -19.94 -5.35
N GLN A 125 -8.16 -19.00 -6.28
CA GLN A 125 -9.46 -18.46 -6.72
C GLN A 125 -10.32 -17.99 -5.52
N SER A 126 -9.72 -17.22 -4.63
CA SER A 126 -10.37 -16.73 -3.40
C SER A 126 -11.15 -15.45 -3.68
N ASP A 127 -12.45 -15.58 -3.94
CA ASP A 127 -13.35 -14.44 -4.12
C ASP A 127 -13.42 -13.57 -2.86
N GLY A 128 -13.62 -12.27 -3.03
CA GLY A 128 -13.87 -11.34 -1.96
C GLY A 128 -12.67 -11.07 -1.05
N LEU A 129 -11.43 -11.20 -1.55
CA LEU A 129 -10.27 -10.68 -0.82
C LEU A 129 -10.06 -9.20 -1.16
N LEU A 130 -10.25 -8.34 -0.16
CA LEU A 130 -9.85 -6.95 -0.18
C LEU A 130 -8.42 -6.83 0.32
N ILE A 131 -7.52 -6.32 -0.51
CA ILE A 131 -6.18 -5.93 -0.10
C ILE A 131 -6.18 -4.41 0.04
N ALA A 132 -6.00 -3.90 1.25
CA ALA A 132 -5.88 -2.49 1.55
C ALA A 132 -4.45 -2.18 1.97
N ALA A 133 -3.76 -1.37 1.19
CA ALA A 133 -2.35 -1.02 1.41
C ALA A 133 -2.20 0.46 1.71
N GLY A 134 -1.30 0.79 2.63
CA GLY A 134 -0.93 2.17 2.93
C GLY A 134 0.54 2.27 3.31
N GLU A 135 1.20 3.32 2.85
CA GLU A 135 2.59 3.61 3.17
C GLU A 135 2.78 5.07 3.54
N LYS A 136 3.30 5.30 4.74
CA LYS A 136 3.82 6.59 5.21
C LYS A 136 5.28 6.41 5.56
N LYS A 137 6.16 6.68 4.60
CA LYS A 137 7.60 6.48 4.79
C LYS A 137 8.18 7.52 5.75
N PRO A 138 8.77 7.09 6.87
CA PRO A 138 9.58 7.97 7.68
C PRO A 138 10.80 8.40 6.84
N VAL A 139 10.90 9.68 6.58
CA VAL A 139 11.98 10.25 5.76
C VAL A 139 12.68 11.32 6.57
N GLN A 140 13.98 11.15 6.75
CA GLN A 140 14.81 12.18 7.37
C GLN A 140 15.08 13.30 6.37
N PRO A 141 15.06 14.57 6.81
CA PRO A 141 15.42 15.70 5.98
C PRO A 141 16.81 15.51 5.34
N ALA A 142 16.96 15.95 4.10
CA ALA A 142 18.17 15.84 3.29
C ALA A 142 18.58 14.38 2.94
N ASN A 143 17.71 13.41 3.13
CA ASN A 143 17.92 12.04 2.67
C ASN A 143 17.46 11.91 1.21
N VAL A 144 18.15 11.03 0.43
CA VAL A 144 17.76 10.71 -0.95
C VAL A 144 16.31 10.22 -1.06
N MET A 145 15.84 9.51 -0.05
CA MET A 145 14.45 9.02 0.02
C MET A 145 13.43 10.16 0.08
N GLU A 146 13.80 11.35 0.54
CA GLU A 146 12.93 12.52 0.49
C GLU A 146 12.58 12.92 -0.95
N MET A 147 13.49 12.65 -1.91
CA MET A 147 13.24 12.87 -3.34
C MET A 147 12.47 11.73 -4.00
N LEU A 148 12.63 10.50 -3.53
CA LEU A 148 12.14 9.30 -4.22
C LEU A 148 10.82 8.77 -3.65
N ALA A 149 10.64 8.83 -2.32
CA ALA A 149 9.45 8.33 -1.66
C ALA A 149 8.26 9.30 -1.79
N GLY A 150 7.08 8.76 -1.64
CA GLY A 150 5.83 9.48 -1.46
C GLY A 150 4.88 8.61 -0.65
N ASP A 151 3.92 9.23 0.03
CA ASP A 151 2.94 8.54 0.84
C ASP A 151 1.66 8.34 0.03
N ALA A 152 1.05 7.17 0.14
CA ALA A 152 -0.16 6.83 -0.60
C ALA A 152 -0.90 5.64 0.00
N GLY A 153 -2.18 5.51 -0.34
CA GLY A 153 -2.98 4.32 -0.13
C GLY A 153 -3.43 3.71 -1.46
N ALA A 154 -3.59 2.39 -1.47
CA ALA A 154 -4.14 1.64 -2.58
C ALA A 154 -5.01 0.49 -2.08
N ALA A 155 -6.03 0.13 -2.85
CA ALA A 155 -6.87 -1.02 -2.55
C ALA A 155 -7.22 -1.78 -3.82
N VAL A 156 -7.35 -3.10 -3.71
CA VAL A 156 -7.84 -3.96 -4.79
C VAL A 156 -8.76 -5.03 -4.22
N LEU A 157 -9.77 -5.42 -5.00
CA LEU A 157 -10.67 -6.51 -4.68
C LEU A 157 -10.48 -7.63 -5.70
N THR A 158 -10.45 -8.90 -5.23
CA THR A 158 -10.37 -10.06 -6.09
C THR A 158 -11.73 -10.74 -6.26
N GLY A 159 -11.92 -11.38 -7.40
CA GLY A 159 -13.15 -12.13 -7.68
C GLY A 159 -13.16 -12.77 -9.06
N SER A 160 -14.28 -13.44 -9.36
CA SER A 160 -14.55 -14.13 -10.61
C SER A 160 -15.59 -13.42 -11.48
N GLU A 161 -16.29 -12.43 -10.96
CA GLU A 161 -17.28 -11.63 -11.69
C GLU A 161 -16.74 -10.24 -12.02
N ASN A 162 -17.02 -9.74 -13.23
CA ASN A 162 -16.60 -8.41 -13.68
C ASN A 162 -15.06 -8.20 -13.60
N VAL A 163 -14.28 -9.21 -13.94
CA VAL A 163 -12.80 -9.18 -13.87
C VAL A 163 -12.25 -8.14 -14.82
N ILE A 164 -11.57 -7.15 -14.26
CA ILE A 164 -10.90 -6.07 -15.02
C ILE A 164 -9.44 -6.38 -15.35
N ALA A 165 -8.81 -7.27 -14.58
CA ALA A 165 -7.45 -7.75 -14.83
C ALA A 165 -7.28 -9.19 -14.32
N GLU A 166 -6.86 -10.09 -15.20
CA GLU A 166 -6.63 -11.50 -14.90
C GLU A 166 -5.15 -11.78 -14.63
N LEU A 167 -4.84 -12.60 -13.62
CA LEU A 167 -3.50 -13.12 -13.42
C LEU A 167 -3.24 -14.30 -14.34
N LEU A 168 -2.50 -14.09 -15.43
CA LEU A 168 -2.16 -15.13 -16.39
C LEU A 168 -1.07 -16.09 -15.91
N GLY A 169 -0.25 -15.67 -14.95
CA GLY A 169 0.80 -16.48 -14.37
C GLY A 169 1.67 -15.71 -13.39
N ALA A 170 2.30 -16.44 -12.50
CA ALA A 170 3.27 -15.91 -11.55
C ALA A 170 4.46 -16.85 -11.42
N GLN A 171 5.68 -16.30 -11.41
CA GLN A 171 6.90 -17.04 -11.14
C GLN A 171 7.70 -16.29 -10.07
N SER A 172 8.25 -17.04 -9.12
CA SER A 172 9.06 -16.47 -8.04
C SER A 172 10.46 -17.06 -8.06
N VAL A 173 11.46 -16.21 -7.95
CA VAL A 173 12.85 -16.60 -7.70
C VAL A 173 13.26 -16.01 -6.36
N ARG A 174 13.80 -16.85 -5.50
CA ARG A 174 14.34 -16.41 -4.22
C ARG A 174 15.81 -16.02 -4.38
N SER A 175 16.13 -14.79 -4.03
CA SER A 175 17.49 -14.31 -3.88
C SER A 175 17.58 -13.49 -2.60
N ASP A 176 18.59 -13.75 -1.79
CA ASP A 176 18.91 -12.94 -0.62
C ASP A 176 19.74 -11.74 -1.08
N PHE A 177 19.02 -10.70 -1.52
CA PHE A 177 19.61 -9.46 -1.98
C PHE A 177 19.28 -8.34 -1.01
N VAL A 178 20.31 -7.72 -0.44
CA VAL A 178 20.16 -6.60 0.50
C VAL A 178 20.32 -5.29 -0.26
N ASP A 179 19.21 -4.62 -0.48
CA ASP A 179 19.20 -3.26 -1.02
C ASP A 179 19.11 -2.23 0.11
N HIS A 180 18.03 -2.28 0.88
CA HIS A 180 17.84 -1.47 2.07
C HIS A 180 17.02 -2.25 3.09
N TYR A 181 17.24 -1.98 4.35
CA TYR A 181 16.47 -2.60 5.42
C TYR A 181 16.27 -1.62 6.58
N ARG A 182 15.25 -1.90 7.36
CA ARG A 182 14.96 -1.21 8.60
C ARG A 182 14.71 -2.26 9.69
N THR A 183 15.36 -2.10 10.82
CA THR A 183 15.12 -2.93 12.00
C THR A 183 14.18 -2.20 12.97
N ALA A 184 13.57 -2.93 13.91
CA ALA A 184 12.75 -2.32 14.95
C ALA A 184 13.52 -1.31 15.83
N GLU A 185 14.84 -1.47 15.92
CA GLU A 185 15.74 -0.61 16.70
C GLU A 185 16.32 0.55 15.88
N SER A 186 16.26 0.48 14.55
CA SER A 186 16.66 1.60 13.71
C SER A 186 15.60 2.68 13.85
N GLY A 187 15.85 3.63 14.75
CA GLY A 187 15.02 4.82 14.87
C GLY A 187 14.79 5.46 13.50
N THR A 188 13.64 6.03 13.34
CA THR A 188 13.23 6.83 12.17
C THR A 188 14.15 8.02 11.96
#